data_52502b064e15192e405b961e4b9d9d7f
#
_entry.id   52502b064e15192e405b961e4b9d9d7f
#
_cell.length_a   1.000
_cell.length_b   1.000
_cell.length_c   1.000
_cell.angle_alpha   90.00
_cell.angle_beta   90.00
_cell.angle_gamma   90.00
#
_symmetry.space_group_name_H-M   'P 1'
#
loop_
_entity.id
_entity.type
_entity.pdbx_description
1 polymer ?
#
loop_
_entity_poly.entity_id
_entity_poly.type
_entity_poly.pdbx_seq_one_letter_code
_entity_poly.pdbx_strand_id
1 'polypeptide(L)'
;MKAWRTVLIGCGKMGGAMLSGWLAGGEASGGVHVVEPNADAMASFSERDEVTVHNAIDDLPANLTPSVVILAVKPQSMDDAVAPLARFTKTGACFLSIAAGKTIGYFEKHLGTEAAIVRAMPNTPAAVGRGITAYVANDRVDAEQKAFCHRLLESVGEALEAEEESWIDAVTALSG
;
A
#
# COMPACT_ATOMS: atom_id res chain seq x y z
N MET A 1 17.31 -4.16 -13.28
CA MET A 1 16.09 -3.50 -12.71
C MET A 1 16.28 -3.36 -11.20
N LYS A 2 15.89 -2.21 -10.63
CA LYS A 2 15.91 -1.99 -9.17
C LYS A 2 14.91 -2.95 -8.51
N ALA A 3 15.38 -3.77 -7.59
CA ALA A 3 14.48 -4.63 -6.81
C ALA A 3 13.76 -3.78 -5.76
N TRP A 4 12.44 -3.62 -5.92
CA TRP A 4 11.59 -2.87 -4.99
C TRP A 4 11.17 -3.77 -3.83
N ARG A 5 11.62 -3.46 -2.62
CA ARG A 5 11.21 -4.16 -1.41
C ARG A 5 9.94 -3.53 -0.87
N THR A 6 8.92 -4.35 -0.68
CA THR A 6 7.57 -3.90 -0.33
C THR A 6 7.20 -4.36 1.08
N VAL A 7 6.52 -3.51 1.83
CA VAL A 7 5.84 -3.86 3.08
C VAL A 7 4.34 -3.67 2.88
N LEU A 8 3.55 -4.69 3.16
CA LEU A 8 2.08 -4.64 3.11
C LEU A 8 1.54 -4.74 4.55
N ILE A 9 0.81 -3.73 4.98
CA ILE A 9 0.15 -3.70 6.29
C ILE A 9 -1.33 -4.00 6.10
N GLY A 10 -1.74 -5.20 6.51
CA GLY A 10 -3.07 -5.77 6.32
C GLY A 10 -3.19 -6.56 5.01
N CYS A 11 -3.59 -7.82 5.14
CA CYS A 11 -3.82 -8.73 4.01
C CYS A 11 -5.26 -9.26 4.01
N GLY A 12 -6.20 -8.34 4.29
CA GLY A 12 -7.62 -8.62 4.13
C GLY A 12 -8.01 -8.77 2.65
N LYS A 13 -9.30 -8.65 2.35
CA LYS A 13 -9.82 -8.88 0.99
C LYS A 13 -9.07 -8.07 -0.08
N MET A 14 -8.87 -6.77 0.13
CA MET A 14 -8.19 -5.91 -0.86
C MET A 14 -6.68 -6.11 -0.85
N GLY A 15 -6.03 -6.13 0.33
CA GLY A 15 -4.59 -6.37 0.44
C GLY A 15 -4.18 -7.72 -0.15
N GLY A 16 -4.98 -8.77 0.09
CA GLY A 16 -4.76 -10.10 -0.49
C GLY A 16 -4.93 -10.13 -2.02
N ALA A 17 -5.91 -9.41 -2.56
CA ALA A 17 -6.08 -9.29 -4.01
C ALA A 17 -4.87 -8.59 -4.66
N MET A 18 -4.40 -7.50 -4.06
CA MET A 18 -3.20 -6.78 -4.52
C MET A 18 -1.95 -7.67 -4.45
N LEU A 19 -1.73 -8.37 -3.32
CA LEU A 19 -0.60 -9.28 -3.17
C LEU A 19 -0.63 -10.40 -4.23
N SER A 20 -1.79 -10.98 -4.48
CA SER A 20 -1.98 -11.99 -5.55
C SER A 20 -1.60 -11.42 -6.92
N GLY A 21 -2.04 -10.21 -7.23
CA GLY A 21 -1.70 -9.52 -8.47
C GLY A 21 -0.20 -9.27 -8.62
N TRP A 22 0.47 -8.80 -7.56
CA TRP A 22 1.92 -8.54 -7.57
C TRP A 22 2.74 -9.82 -7.77
N LEU A 23 2.33 -10.92 -7.12
CA LEU A 23 2.97 -12.22 -7.31
C LEU A 23 2.82 -12.75 -8.74
N ALA A 24 1.64 -12.55 -9.33
CA ALA A 24 1.38 -12.97 -10.72
C ALA A 24 2.09 -12.06 -11.75
N GLY A 25 2.17 -10.75 -11.48
CA GLY A 25 2.77 -9.74 -12.38
C GLY A 25 4.28 -9.60 -12.25
N GLY A 26 4.89 -10.15 -11.17
CA GLY A 26 6.33 -10.05 -10.92
C GLY A 26 6.76 -8.80 -10.14
N GLU A 27 5.85 -7.94 -9.70
CA GLU A 27 6.12 -6.77 -8.86
C GLU A 27 6.64 -7.14 -7.47
N ALA A 28 6.40 -8.39 -7.03
CA ALA A 28 6.89 -8.94 -5.78
C ALA A 28 8.36 -9.42 -5.81
N SER A 29 9.07 -9.29 -6.93
CA SER A 29 10.43 -9.83 -7.14
C SER A 29 11.49 -9.30 -6.17
N GLY A 30 11.27 -8.16 -5.53
CA GLY A 30 12.14 -7.61 -4.48
C GLY A 30 11.85 -8.13 -3.07
N GLY A 31 10.85 -8.99 -2.92
CA GLY A 31 10.33 -9.49 -1.66
C GLY A 31 9.23 -8.59 -1.06
N VAL A 32 8.24 -9.23 -0.45
CA VAL A 32 7.13 -8.58 0.24
C VAL A 32 7.09 -9.04 1.70
N HIS A 33 7.26 -8.10 2.63
CA HIS A 33 6.96 -8.33 4.04
C HIS A 33 5.49 -8.00 4.27
N VAL A 34 4.71 -8.97 4.74
CA VAL A 34 3.28 -8.79 5.01
C VAL A 34 3.05 -8.81 6.51
N VAL A 35 2.40 -7.79 7.04
CA VAL A 35 1.95 -7.76 8.44
C VAL A 35 0.46 -8.07 8.46
N GLU A 36 0.12 -9.27 8.91
CA GLU A 36 -1.26 -9.75 9.02
C GLU A 36 -1.36 -10.75 10.18
N PRO A 37 -2.07 -10.42 11.28
CA PRO A 37 -2.22 -11.32 12.42
C PRO A 37 -3.16 -12.51 12.15
N ASN A 38 -4.02 -12.44 11.13
CA ASN A 38 -4.94 -13.51 10.80
C ASN A 38 -4.26 -14.55 9.89
N ALA A 39 -3.91 -15.71 10.44
CA ALA A 39 -3.26 -16.78 9.71
C ALA A 39 -4.11 -17.30 8.52
N ASP A 40 -5.45 -17.29 8.63
CA ASP A 40 -6.34 -17.74 7.55
C ASP A 40 -6.21 -16.82 6.30
N ALA A 41 -6.01 -15.52 6.52
CA ALA A 41 -5.79 -14.57 5.44
C ALA A 41 -4.47 -14.82 4.69
N MET A 42 -3.50 -15.46 5.36
CA MET A 42 -2.18 -15.75 4.80
C MET A 42 -2.04 -17.18 4.25
N ALA A 43 -3.05 -18.04 4.41
CA ALA A 43 -2.94 -19.47 4.06
C ALA A 43 -2.52 -19.71 2.60
N SER A 44 -2.96 -18.87 1.66
CA SER A 44 -2.61 -19.00 0.24
C SER A 44 -1.25 -18.39 -0.14
N PHE A 45 -0.60 -17.69 0.78
CA PHE A 45 0.67 -16.97 0.54
C PHE A 45 1.85 -17.51 1.35
N SER A 46 1.60 -18.35 2.37
CA SER A 46 2.61 -18.82 3.33
C SER A 46 3.73 -19.66 2.73
N GLU A 47 3.50 -20.28 1.56
CA GLU A 47 4.48 -21.12 0.85
C GLU A 47 5.17 -20.36 -0.31
N ARG A 48 4.96 -19.06 -0.42
CA ARG A 48 5.57 -18.25 -1.48
C ARG A 48 6.90 -17.70 -1.02
N ASP A 49 7.97 -18.02 -1.73
CA ASP A 49 9.34 -17.58 -1.41
C ASP A 49 9.51 -16.06 -1.38
N GLU A 50 8.68 -15.34 -2.14
CA GLU A 50 8.70 -13.88 -2.20
C GLU A 50 8.03 -13.23 -0.98
N VAL A 51 7.30 -14.00 -0.16
CA VAL A 51 6.48 -13.46 0.94
C VAL A 51 7.06 -13.83 2.30
N THR A 52 7.28 -12.82 3.14
CA THR A 52 7.64 -13.00 4.55
C THR A 52 6.50 -12.48 5.43
N VAL A 53 5.90 -13.35 6.22
CA VAL A 53 4.74 -13.03 7.06
C VAL A 53 5.17 -12.60 8.46
N HIS A 54 4.53 -11.56 8.99
CA HIS A 54 4.71 -11.04 10.34
C HIS A 54 3.34 -10.89 11.01
N ASN A 55 3.26 -11.16 12.31
CA ASN A 55 2.02 -11.00 13.06
C ASN A 55 1.77 -9.56 13.52
N ALA A 56 2.83 -8.78 13.69
CA ALA A 56 2.76 -7.39 14.13
C ALA A 56 3.80 -6.51 13.42
N ILE A 57 3.59 -5.20 13.42
CA ILE A 57 4.53 -4.24 12.83
C ILE A 57 5.89 -4.27 13.55
N ASP A 58 5.88 -4.56 14.83
CA ASP A 58 7.10 -4.66 15.64
C ASP A 58 7.96 -5.88 15.29
N ASP A 59 7.38 -6.89 14.62
CA ASP A 59 8.12 -8.07 14.13
C ASP A 59 8.91 -7.77 12.84
N LEU A 60 8.66 -6.62 12.20
CA LEU A 60 9.43 -6.21 11.02
C LEU A 60 10.90 -5.95 11.40
N PRO A 61 11.87 -6.46 10.63
CA PRO A 61 13.30 -6.28 10.92
C PRO A 61 13.66 -4.82 11.17
N ALA A 62 14.44 -4.57 12.22
CA ALA A 62 14.84 -3.22 12.60
C ALA A 62 15.67 -2.50 11.52
N ASN A 63 16.43 -3.28 10.73
CA ASN A 63 17.26 -2.78 9.62
C ASN A 63 16.55 -2.85 8.25
N LEU A 64 15.24 -3.11 8.24
CA LEU A 64 14.47 -3.14 7.00
C LEU A 64 14.41 -1.73 6.38
N THR A 65 14.72 -1.65 5.09
CA THR A 65 14.63 -0.42 4.29
C THR A 65 13.68 -0.69 3.12
N PRO A 66 12.37 -0.56 3.33
CA PRO A 66 11.39 -0.77 2.26
C PRO A 66 11.46 0.36 1.24
N SER A 67 11.17 0.06 0.01
CA SER A 67 10.96 1.07 -1.04
C SER A 67 9.56 1.64 -0.97
N VAL A 68 8.56 0.78 -0.70
CA VAL A 68 7.15 1.16 -0.56
C VAL A 68 6.53 0.44 0.64
N VAL A 69 5.72 1.17 1.40
CA VAL A 69 4.87 0.65 2.49
C VAL A 69 3.41 0.85 2.08
N ILE A 70 2.67 -0.26 1.92
CA ILE A 70 1.26 -0.23 1.56
C ILE A 70 0.41 -0.36 2.81
N LEU A 71 -0.54 0.56 2.99
CA LEU A 71 -1.46 0.65 4.10
C LEU A 71 -2.84 0.16 3.63
N ALA A 72 -3.14 -1.12 3.91
CA ALA A 72 -4.36 -1.82 3.51
C ALA A 72 -5.21 -2.29 4.69
N VAL A 73 -5.02 -1.69 5.86
CA VAL A 73 -5.86 -1.91 7.04
C VAL A 73 -7.15 -1.08 6.97
N LYS A 74 -8.14 -1.48 7.76
CA LYS A 74 -9.39 -0.71 7.89
C LYS A 74 -9.11 0.70 8.43
N PRO A 75 -9.90 1.72 8.04
CA PRO A 75 -9.70 3.10 8.51
C PRO A 75 -9.67 3.24 10.03
N GLN A 76 -10.41 2.41 10.77
CA GLN A 76 -10.47 2.41 12.23
C GLN A 76 -9.16 1.97 12.90
N SER A 77 -8.40 1.11 12.23
CA SER A 77 -7.11 0.58 12.72
C SER A 77 -5.90 1.39 12.23
N MET A 78 -6.14 2.46 11.46
CA MET A 78 -5.05 3.18 10.80
C MET A 78 -4.18 3.95 11.79
N ASP A 79 -4.75 4.54 12.85
CA ASP A 79 -4.00 5.34 13.82
C ASP A 79 -2.95 4.48 14.54
N ASP A 80 -3.30 3.25 14.92
CA ASP A 80 -2.39 2.30 15.57
C ASP A 80 -1.34 1.75 14.57
N ALA A 81 -1.73 1.57 13.32
CA ALA A 81 -0.86 1.00 12.30
C ALA A 81 0.17 2.00 11.78
N VAL A 82 -0.19 3.29 11.62
CA VAL A 82 0.66 4.25 10.93
C VAL A 82 1.81 4.78 11.79
N ALA A 83 1.59 4.98 13.09
CA ALA A 83 2.57 5.62 13.97
C ALA A 83 3.92 4.87 14.04
N PRO A 84 3.97 3.52 14.20
CA PRO A 84 5.25 2.78 14.20
C PRO A 84 5.99 2.80 12.87
N LEU A 85 5.30 3.10 11.76
CA LEU A 85 5.86 3.11 10.41
C LEU A 85 6.61 4.41 10.08
N ALA A 86 6.49 5.47 10.92
CA ALA A 86 7.21 6.73 10.74
C ALA A 86 8.75 6.54 10.63
N ARG A 87 9.28 5.45 11.18
CA ARG A 87 10.71 5.10 11.03
C ARG A 87 11.14 4.94 9.58
N PHE A 88 10.23 4.53 8.70
CA PHE A 88 10.52 4.32 7.28
C PHE A 88 10.52 5.62 6.45
N THR A 89 9.97 6.72 6.95
CA THR A 89 10.14 8.03 6.30
C THR A 89 11.63 8.40 6.17
N LYS A 90 12.42 8.12 7.21
CA LYS A 90 13.87 8.39 7.21
C LYS A 90 14.66 7.49 6.25
N THR A 91 14.11 6.38 5.81
CA THR A 91 14.73 5.49 4.83
C THR A 91 14.35 5.85 3.39
N GLY A 92 13.52 6.86 3.18
CA GLY A 92 13.04 7.29 1.88
C GLY A 92 11.92 6.41 1.30
N ALA A 93 11.22 5.65 2.15
CA ALA A 93 10.09 4.84 1.71
C ALA A 93 8.92 5.72 1.22
N CYS A 94 8.25 5.27 0.16
CA CYS A 94 6.95 5.81 -0.24
C CYS A 94 5.83 5.08 0.50
N PHE A 95 4.81 5.80 0.96
CA PHE A 95 3.63 5.24 1.61
C PHE A 95 2.45 5.28 0.66
N LEU A 96 1.93 4.10 0.32
CA LEU A 96 0.74 3.95 -0.52
C LEU A 96 -0.45 3.54 0.34
N SER A 97 -1.40 4.44 0.54
CA SER A 97 -2.63 4.14 1.28
C SER A 97 -3.80 3.84 0.34
N ILE A 98 -4.54 2.77 0.65
CA ILE A 98 -5.83 2.45 0.00
C ILE A 98 -7.01 2.62 0.96
N ALA A 99 -6.81 3.30 2.09
CA ALA A 99 -7.84 3.48 3.10
C ALA A 99 -8.79 4.63 2.73
N ALA A 100 -10.09 4.36 2.72
CA ALA A 100 -11.10 5.38 2.54
C ALA A 100 -11.06 6.43 3.66
N GLY A 101 -11.29 7.71 3.32
CA GLY A 101 -11.42 8.80 4.28
C GLY A 101 -10.15 9.26 5.00
N LYS A 102 -8.97 8.70 4.66
CA LYS A 102 -7.68 9.13 5.21
C LYS A 102 -6.96 9.98 4.15
N THR A 103 -6.78 11.27 4.43
CA THR A 103 -6.18 12.24 3.51
C THR A 103 -4.65 12.19 3.53
N ILE A 104 -4.00 12.79 2.54
CA ILE A 104 -2.54 13.01 2.54
C ILE A 104 -2.13 13.76 3.82
N GLY A 105 -2.83 14.84 4.18
CA GLY A 105 -2.56 15.60 5.40
C GLY A 105 -2.70 14.79 6.69
N TYR A 106 -3.60 13.79 6.73
CA TYR A 106 -3.67 12.84 7.83
C TYR A 106 -2.34 12.05 7.94
N PHE A 107 -1.82 11.53 6.84
CA PHE A 107 -0.58 10.76 6.86
C PHE A 107 0.64 11.63 7.17
N GLU A 108 0.72 12.85 6.64
CA GLU A 108 1.79 13.81 6.95
C GLU A 108 1.86 14.13 8.44
N LYS A 109 0.72 14.22 9.11
CA LYS A 109 0.65 14.43 10.56
C LYS A 109 1.28 13.29 11.36
N HIS A 110 1.17 12.04 10.89
CA HIS A 110 1.65 10.85 11.60
C HIS A 110 3.06 10.41 11.16
N LEU A 111 3.38 10.58 9.88
CA LEU A 111 4.64 10.12 9.27
C LEU A 111 5.69 11.23 9.15
N GLY A 112 5.26 12.48 9.30
CA GLY A 112 6.09 13.67 9.09
C GLY A 112 5.86 14.28 7.70
N THR A 113 6.11 15.59 7.58
CA THR A 113 5.90 16.39 6.34
C THR A 113 6.85 16.02 5.19
N GLU A 114 7.91 15.28 5.48
CA GLU A 114 8.87 14.79 4.48
C GLU A 114 8.47 13.42 3.89
N ALA A 115 7.38 12.80 4.37
CA ALA A 115 6.94 11.51 3.88
C ALA A 115 6.42 11.60 2.43
N ALA A 116 6.91 10.72 1.57
CA ALA A 116 6.38 10.52 0.24
C ALA A 116 5.08 9.71 0.34
N ILE A 117 3.94 10.28 -0.05
CA ILE A 117 2.60 9.70 0.17
C ILE A 117 1.83 9.62 -1.14
N VAL A 118 1.32 8.43 -1.45
CA VAL A 118 0.33 8.18 -2.49
C VAL A 118 -0.96 7.76 -1.81
N ARG A 119 -2.02 8.50 -2.06
CA ARG A 119 -3.38 8.14 -1.63
C ARG A 119 -4.12 7.54 -2.82
N ALA A 120 -4.66 6.34 -2.64
CA ALA A 120 -5.40 5.63 -3.68
C ALA A 120 -6.75 5.16 -3.14
N MET A 121 -7.71 5.05 -4.04
CA MET A 121 -9.04 4.53 -3.75
C MET A 121 -9.43 3.50 -4.80
N PRO A 122 -9.19 2.20 -4.55
CA PRO A 122 -9.70 1.12 -5.38
C PRO A 122 -11.20 0.94 -5.15
N ASN A 123 -11.90 0.48 -6.18
CA ASN A 123 -13.29 0.08 -6.06
C ASN A 123 -13.45 -1.43 -5.83
N THR A 124 -14.68 -1.88 -5.52
CA THR A 124 -14.97 -3.29 -5.19
C THR A 124 -14.51 -4.31 -6.26
N PRO A 125 -14.66 -4.07 -7.58
CA PRO A 125 -14.19 -5.01 -8.61
C PRO A 125 -12.67 -5.23 -8.63
N ALA A 126 -11.87 -4.40 -7.96
CA ALA A 126 -10.43 -4.60 -7.79
C ALA A 126 -10.11 -5.95 -7.13
N ALA A 127 -10.99 -6.45 -6.26
CA ALA A 127 -10.84 -7.76 -5.62
C ALA A 127 -10.80 -8.94 -6.62
N VAL A 128 -11.24 -8.74 -7.86
CA VAL A 128 -11.22 -9.73 -8.95
C VAL A 128 -10.41 -9.26 -10.17
N GLY A 129 -9.51 -8.29 -9.99
CA GLY A 129 -8.62 -7.78 -11.04
C GLY A 129 -9.32 -6.94 -12.12
N ARG A 130 -10.51 -6.41 -11.83
CA ARG A 130 -11.33 -5.60 -12.75
C ARG A 130 -11.71 -4.25 -12.15
N GLY A 131 -10.86 -3.75 -11.26
CA GLY A 131 -11.06 -2.49 -10.59
C GLY A 131 -10.70 -1.29 -11.44
N ILE A 132 -11.13 -0.13 -10.95
CA ILE A 132 -10.57 1.18 -11.33
C ILE A 132 -10.13 1.82 -10.04
N THR A 133 -8.86 2.21 -9.97
CA THR A 133 -8.26 2.87 -8.81
C THR A 133 -7.89 4.29 -9.18
N ALA A 134 -8.48 5.27 -8.53
CA ALA A 134 -8.01 6.64 -8.59
C ALA A 134 -6.90 6.83 -7.55
N TYR A 135 -5.83 7.55 -7.89
CA TYR A 135 -4.76 7.88 -6.93
C TYR A 135 -4.21 9.28 -7.14
N VAL A 136 -3.62 9.83 -6.11
CA VAL A 136 -2.92 11.12 -6.10
C VAL A 136 -1.65 11.00 -5.26
N ALA A 137 -0.60 11.68 -5.64
CA ALA A 137 0.68 11.71 -4.93
C ALA A 137 0.96 13.13 -4.39
N ASN A 138 1.61 13.22 -3.22
CA ASN A 138 2.14 14.51 -2.77
C ASN A 138 3.48 14.84 -3.46
N ASP A 139 3.97 16.06 -3.28
CA ASP A 139 5.19 16.58 -3.92
C ASP A 139 6.50 15.90 -3.45
N ARG A 140 6.42 15.02 -2.45
CA ARG A 140 7.57 14.25 -1.95
C ARG A 140 7.79 12.94 -2.71
N VAL A 141 6.79 12.49 -3.47
CA VAL A 141 6.87 11.26 -4.27
C VAL A 141 7.68 11.53 -5.53
N ASP A 142 8.80 10.83 -5.69
CA ASP A 142 9.58 10.92 -6.92
C ASP A 142 8.96 10.13 -8.09
N ALA A 143 9.49 10.34 -9.30
CA ALA A 143 8.95 9.73 -10.50
C ALA A 143 9.06 8.19 -10.51
N GLU A 144 10.13 7.61 -9.93
CA GLU A 144 10.29 6.16 -9.84
C GLU A 144 9.30 5.55 -8.85
N GLN A 145 9.12 6.20 -7.69
CA GLN A 145 8.15 5.80 -6.67
C GLN A 145 6.73 5.86 -7.23
N LYS A 146 6.38 6.95 -7.93
CA LYS A 146 5.07 7.11 -8.57
C LYS A 146 4.82 6.00 -9.59
N ALA A 147 5.78 5.77 -10.49
CA ALA A 147 5.67 4.72 -11.50
C ALA A 147 5.54 3.31 -10.88
N PHE A 148 6.23 3.04 -9.76
CA PHE A 148 6.10 1.77 -9.07
C PHE A 148 4.74 1.63 -8.37
N CYS A 149 4.28 2.65 -7.66
CA CYS A 149 2.94 2.67 -7.06
C CYS A 149 1.84 2.47 -8.12
N HIS A 150 1.97 3.11 -9.28
CA HIS A 150 1.05 2.93 -10.40
C HIS A 150 0.97 1.45 -10.81
N ARG A 151 2.11 0.78 -11.07
CA ARG A 151 2.13 -0.66 -11.41
C ARG A 151 1.53 -1.54 -10.30
N LEU A 152 1.81 -1.23 -9.03
CA LEU A 152 1.21 -1.95 -7.90
C LEU A 152 -0.33 -1.85 -7.92
N LEU A 153 -0.87 -0.69 -8.28
CA LEU A 153 -2.31 -0.48 -8.38
C LEU A 153 -2.90 -1.13 -9.64
N GLU A 154 -2.19 -1.14 -10.76
CA GLU A 154 -2.61 -1.81 -12.00
C GLU A 154 -2.74 -3.32 -11.86
N SER A 155 -2.10 -3.94 -10.86
CA SER A 155 -2.23 -5.37 -10.59
C SER A 155 -3.66 -5.84 -10.27
N VAL A 156 -4.55 -4.91 -9.92
CA VAL A 156 -5.96 -5.19 -9.59
C VAL A 156 -6.96 -4.48 -10.52
N GLY A 157 -6.50 -3.92 -11.63
CA GLY A 157 -7.32 -3.25 -12.64
C GLY A 157 -6.66 -1.99 -13.18
N GLU A 158 -7.43 -1.04 -13.68
CA GLU A 158 -6.92 0.23 -14.18
C GLU A 158 -6.55 1.17 -13.04
N ALA A 159 -5.45 1.91 -13.18
CA ALA A 159 -5.01 2.96 -12.26
C ALA A 159 -4.98 4.31 -12.95
N LEU A 160 -5.65 5.31 -12.37
CA LEU A 160 -5.79 6.65 -12.92
C LEU A 160 -5.26 7.69 -11.93
N GLU A 161 -4.29 8.50 -12.37
CA GLU A 161 -3.79 9.62 -11.57
C GLU A 161 -4.82 10.76 -11.56
N ALA A 162 -5.25 11.18 -10.38
CA ALA A 162 -6.10 12.33 -10.20
C ALA A 162 -5.26 13.62 -10.12
N GLU A 163 -5.76 14.72 -10.68
CA GLU A 163 -5.08 16.02 -10.62
C GLU A 163 -5.11 16.63 -9.22
N GLU A 164 -6.16 16.33 -8.45
CA GLU A 164 -6.36 16.86 -7.09
C GLU A 164 -6.86 15.79 -6.14
N GLU A 165 -6.50 15.91 -4.86
CA GLU A 165 -6.93 14.97 -3.82
C GLU A 165 -8.46 14.94 -3.64
N SER A 166 -9.13 16.06 -3.87
CA SER A 166 -10.61 16.18 -3.81
C SER A 166 -11.33 15.21 -4.75
N TRP A 167 -10.72 14.83 -5.86
CA TRP A 167 -11.30 13.86 -6.80
C TRP A 167 -11.37 12.45 -6.21
N ILE A 168 -10.43 12.10 -5.32
CA ILE A 168 -10.47 10.80 -4.62
C ILE A 168 -11.73 10.69 -3.74
N ASP A 169 -12.13 11.79 -3.09
CA ASP A 169 -13.34 11.81 -2.26
C ASP A 169 -14.60 11.70 -3.13
N ALA A 170 -14.62 12.35 -4.30
CA ALA A 170 -15.73 12.24 -5.26
C ALA A 170 -15.88 10.80 -5.79
N VAL A 171 -14.76 10.13 -6.14
CA VAL A 171 -14.76 8.72 -6.56
C VAL A 171 -15.26 7.82 -5.45
N THR A 172 -14.84 8.07 -4.20
CA THR A 172 -15.29 7.32 -3.03
C THR A 172 -16.81 7.41 -2.85
N ALA A 173 -17.39 8.59 -3.02
CA ALA A 173 -18.84 8.82 -2.89
C ALA A 173 -19.65 8.10 -3.97
N LEU A 174 -19.07 7.83 -5.14
CA LEU A 174 -19.74 7.19 -6.28
C LEU A 174 -19.57 5.66 -6.32
N SER A 175 -18.52 5.13 -5.72
CA SER A 175 -18.10 3.73 -5.86
C SER A 175 -17.86 2.99 -4.55
N GLY A 176 -17.93 3.70 -3.43
CA GLY A 176 -17.72 3.19 -2.07
C GLY A 176 -18.91 2.47 -1.47
#